data_9b1e12371440714547639ab14f87b36b
#
_entry.id   9b1e12371440714547639ab14f87b36b
#
_cell.length_a   1.000
_cell.length_b   1.000
_cell.length_c   1.000
_cell.angle_alpha   90.00
_cell.angle_beta   90.00
_cell.angle_gamma   90.00
#
_symmetry.space_group_name_H-M   'P 1'
#
loop_
_entity.id
_entity.type
_entity.pdbx_description
1 polymer ?
#
loop_
_entity_poly.entity_id
_entity_poly.type
_entity_poly.pdbx_seq_one_letter_code
_entity_poly.pdbx_strand_id
1 'polypeptide(L)'
;MSKKEIDWSNIGFGYVQTDKRYVSNYKDGKWDEGGLTEEANVVLNECAGVLQYAQTVFEGLKAYRTEDGHIVTFRPDLNASRMADSARRLEMPVFPEDRFIKAVEQVVAANADYVPPYGSGATLYIRPYMFGTNPVIGVKPADEYQFRVFATPVGPYFKGGAKPITIRVCDFDRAAPHGTGHIKAGLNYAMSLHAIVDAHQQGYDENMYLDSATRTKVEETGGANFIFITKDNKLVTPKSDTILPSITRRSLVYVAKEYLGMEVEVREVLFEEVKEFAECGLCGTAAVISPVGKVVDHGKEICFPSGMEEMGPVTKKLYDTLTGIQMGHIKAPESWIKVIK
;
A
#
# COMPACT_ATOMS: atom_id res chain seq x y z
N MET A 1 -7.94 30.81 9.61
CA MET A 1 -8.98 29.76 9.73
C MET A 1 -8.73 29.02 11.03
N SER A 2 -9.75 28.80 11.85
CA SER A 2 -9.62 28.05 13.11
C SER A 2 -9.18 26.62 12.79
N LYS A 3 -8.14 26.13 13.50
CA LYS A 3 -7.77 24.71 13.48
C LYS A 3 -9.03 23.90 13.72
N LYS A 4 -9.44 23.04 12.78
CA LYS A 4 -10.45 22.04 13.06
C LYS A 4 -9.91 21.16 14.16
N GLU A 5 -10.58 21.11 15.30
CA GLU A 5 -10.29 20.12 16.33
C GLU A 5 -10.60 18.75 15.75
N ILE A 6 -9.54 17.99 15.45
CA ILE A 6 -9.66 16.60 14.99
C ILE A 6 -9.63 15.72 16.23
N ASP A 7 -10.69 14.93 16.43
CA ASP A 7 -10.70 13.88 17.44
C ASP A 7 -9.85 12.69 16.98
N TRP A 8 -8.56 12.74 17.34
CA TRP A 8 -7.58 11.71 16.98
C TRP A 8 -7.91 10.33 17.56
N SER A 9 -8.70 10.26 18.61
CA SER A 9 -9.11 8.99 19.25
C SER A 9 -10.19 8.26 18.45
N ASN A 10 -10.97 9.00 17.66
CA ASN A 10 -12.10 8.49 16.89
C ASN A 10 -11.94 8.55 15.39
N ILE A 11 -10.80 9.03 14.91
CA ILE A 11 -10.54 9.08 13.47
C ILE A 11 -10.49 7.66 12.89
N GLY A 12 -11.27 7.42 11.84
CA GLY A 12 -11.28 6.16 11.09
C GLY A 12 -10.39 6.21 9.85
N PHE A 13 -10.71 5.37 8.88
CA PHE A 13 -10.04 5.33 7.57
C PHE A 13 -10.83 6.10 6.49
N GLY A 14 -11.76 6.97 6.90
CA GLY A 14 -12.55 7.83 6.01
C GLY A 14 -11.75 9.04 5.53
N TYR A 15 -12.19 9.61 4.39
CA TYR A 15 -11.58 10.82 3.85
C TYR A 15 -11.88 12.03 4.73
N VAL A 16 -10.81 12.70 5.20
CA VAL A 16 -10.86 14.01 5.83
C VAL A 16 -10.11 14.98 4.94
N GLN A 17 -10.80 15.99 4.45
CA GLN A 17 -10.19 16.99 3.56
C GLN A 17 -9.18 17.85 4.31
N THR A 18 -7.94 17.87 3.79
CA THR A 18 -6.87 18.76 4.23
C THR A 18 -6.83 20.04 3.41
N ASP A 19 -6.04 21.03 3.80
CA ASP A 19 -6.06 22.37 3.20
C ASP A 19 -5.41 22.41 1.82
N LYS A 20 -4.30 21.71 1.62
CA LYS A 20 -3.50 21.80 0.39
C LYS A 20 -3.29 20.44 -0.27
N ARG A 21 -3.21 20.48 -1.59
CA ARG A 21 -2.77 19.38 -2.47
C ARG A 21 -1.83 19.92 -3.52
N TYR A 22 -1.06 19.03 -4.15
CA TYR A 22 -0.17 19.36 -5.26
C TYR A 22 -0.82 18.95 -6.59
N VAL A 23 -0.64 19.75 -7.63
CA VAL A 23 -1.12 19.48 -8.99
C VAL A 23 -0.02 19.85 -9.99
N SER A 24 0.20 18.99 -10.98
CA SER A 24 1.01 19.25 -12.16
C SER A 24 0.33 18.65 -13.37
N ASN A 25 0.38 19.35 -14.52
CA ASN A 25 -0.27 18.95 -15.76
C ASN A 25 0.80 18.57 -16.80
N TYR A 26 0.51 17.53 -17.58
CA TYR A 26 1.29 17.14 -18.74
C TYR A 26 0.54 17.51 -20.01
N LYS A 27 1.18 18.30 -20.82
CA LYS A 27 0.64 18.75 -22.11
C LYS A 27 1.78 19.06 -23.06
N ASP A 28 1.57 18.86 -24.36
CA ASP A 28 2.56 19.14 -25.42
C ASP A 28 3.93 18.50 -25.12
N GLY A 29 3.91 17.26 -24.62
CA GLY A 29 5.12 16.46 -24.37
C GLY A 29 5.90 16.81 -23.12
N LYS A 30 5.38 17.66 -22.23
CA LYS A 30 6.09 18.09 -21.01
C LYS A 30 5.17 18.31 -19.81
N TRP A 31 5.72 18.11 -18.63
CA TRP A 31 5.12 18.52 -17.36
C TRP A 31 5.31 20.01 -17.14
N ASP A 32 4.28 20.71 -16.69
CA ASP A 32 4.39 22.06 -16.13
C ASP A 32 5.17 22.05 -14.80
N GLU A 33 5.43 23.20 -14.21
CA GLU A 33 6.14 23.28 -12.94
C GLU A 33 5.34 22.69 -11.77
N GLY A 34 4.02 22.71 -11.87
CA GLY A 34 3.11 22.29 -10.81
C GLY A 34 3.15 23.18 -9.58
N GLY A 35 2.31 22.86 -8.60
CA GLY A 35 2.28 23.63 -7.36
C GLY A 35 1.15 23.23 -6.42
N LEU A 36 1.15 23.85 -5.23
CA LEU A 36 0.11 23.66 -4.23
C LEU A 36 -1.17 24.40 -4.60
N THR A 37 -2.32 23.79 -4.36
CA THR A 37 -3.65 24.36 -4.53
C THR A 37 -4.59 23.94 -3.39
N GLU A 38 -5.69 24.67 -3.19
CA GLU A 38 -6.78 24.31 -2.28
C GLU A 38 -7.89 23.54 -2.99
N GLU A 39 -7.91 23.55 -4.34
CA GLU A 39 -8.97 22.92 -5.12
C GLU A 39 -8.89 21.38 -5.04
N ALA A 40 -9.86 20.80 -4.36
CA ALA A 40 -9.97 19.36 -4.16
C ALA A 40 -10.67 18.63 -5.32
N ASN A 41 -11.51 19.35 -6.07
CA ASN A 41 -12.28 18.76 -7.16
C ASN A 41 -11.42 18.63 -8.42
N VAL A 42 -11.78 17.64 -9.23
CA VAL A 42 -11.22 17.43 -10.56
C VAL A 42 -12.34 17.58 -11.57
N VAL A 43 -12.20 18.53 -12.50
CA VAL A 43 -13.14 18.71 -13.61
C VAL A 43 -12.58 18.02 -14.84
N LEU A 44 -13.33 17.10 -15.42
CA LEU A 44 -12.95 16.30 -16.58
C LEU A 44 -14.05 16.36 -17.65
N ASN A 45 -13.64 16.23 -18.91
CA ASN A 45 -14.56 15.91 -19.98
C ASN A 45 -15.12 14.48 -19.78
N GLU A 46 -16.40 14.25 -20.13
CA GLU A 46 -17.00 12.90 -20.02
C GLU A 46 -16.26 11.83 -20.79
N CYS A 47 -15.52 12.20 -21.82
CA CYS A 47 -14.73 11.31 -22.67
C CYS A 47 -13.26 11.18 -22.21
N ALA A 48 -12.89 11.67 -21.01
CA ALA A 48 -11.53 11.57 -20.51
C ALA A 48 -11.07 10.11 -20.43
N GLY A 49 -9.80 9.85 -20.81
CA GLY A 49 -9.23 8.49 -20.88
C GLY A 49 -9.32 7.73 -19.57
N VAL A 50 -9.23 8.42 -18.43
CA VAL A 50 -9.41 7.78 -17.12
C VAL A 50 -10.83 7.25 -16.91
N LEU A 51 -11.85 7.95 -17.38
CA LEU A 51 -13.25 7.56 -17.21
C LEU A 51 -13.64 6.42 -18.15
N GLN A 52 -13.06 6.36 -19.34
CA GLN A 52 -13.39 5.37 -20.35
C GLN A 52 -12.56 4.09 -20.22
N TYR A 53 -11.26 4.21 -19.95
CA TYR A 53 -10.31 3.09 -20.04
C TYR A 53 -9.47 2.89 -18.78
N ALA A 54 -9.87 3.52 -17.66
CA ALA A 54 -9.18 3.41 -16.36
C ALA A 54 -7.66 3.69 -16.44
N GLN A 55 -7.24 4.60 -17.35
CA GLN A 55 -5.84 4.96 -17.48
C GLN A 55 -5.40 5.85 -16.32
N THR A 56 -5.08 5.19 -15.19
CA THR A 56 -4.68 5.82 -13.93
C THR A 56 -3.75 4.91 -13.14
N VAL A 57 -2.77 5.53 -12.47
CA VAL A 57 -1.87 4.88 -11.52
C VAL A 57 -1.86 5.68 -10.21
N PHE A 58 -1.57 5.02 -9.10
CA PHE A 58 -1.57 5.69 -7.80
C PHE A 58 -0.52 5.10 -6.87
N GLU A 59 -0.21 5.85 -5.81
CA GLU A 59 0.66 5.44 -4.74
C GLU A 59 0.01 5.66 -3.37
N GLY A 60 0.61 5.09 -2.36
CA GLY A 60 0.20 5.29 -0.97
C GLY A 60 1.41 5.20 -0.06
N LEU A 61 1.62 6.27 0.70
CA LEU A 61 2.65 6.34 1.73
C LEU A 61 2.12 7.13 2.93
N LYS A 62 2.88 7.20 3.99
CA LYS A 62 2.47 7.84 5.24
C LYS A 62 3.50 8.87 5.71
N ALA A 63 3.02 9.92 6.36
CA ALA A 63 3.84 10.77 7.20
C ALA A 63 3.52 10.49 8.68
N TYR A 64 4.56 10.51 9.48
CA TYR A 64 4.54 10.22 10.91
C TYR A 64 5.07 11.41 11.69
N ARG A 65 4.56 11.62 12.91
CA ARG A 65 5.20 12.50 13.87
C ARG A 65 6.01 11.66 14.83
N THR A 66 7.30 11.95 14.91
CA THR A 66 8.23 11.28 15.83
C THR A 66 8.09 11.85 17.25
N GLU A 67 8.68 11.17 18.25
CA GLU A 67 8.60 11.60 19.66
C GLU A 67 9.21 12.97 19.89
N ASP A 68 10.29 13.31 19.20
CA ASP A 68 10.95 14.63 19.23
C ASP A 68 10.24 15.69 18.37
N GLY A 69 9.09 15.36 17.79
CA GLY A 69 8.19 16.28 17.08
C GLY A 69 8.46 16.47 15.60
N HIS A 70 9.50 15.83 15.03
CA HIS A 70 9.75 15.89 13.60
C HIS A 70 8.63 15.21 12.80
N ILE A 71 8.44 15.67 11.58
CA ILE A 71 7.55 15.03 10.61
C ILE A 71 8.41 14.32 9.58
N VAL A 72 8.18 13.02 9.42
CA VAL A 72 8.97 12.16 8.55
C VAL A 72 8.10 11.35 7.60
N THR A 73 8.66 10.95 6.46
CA THR A 73 8.09 9.93 5.55
C THR A 73 9.06 8.76 5.42
N PHE A 74 8.50 7.61 5.05
CA PHE A 74 9.24 6.36 4.95
C PHE A 74 9.39 5.93 3.50
N ARG A 75 10.63 5.87 2.98
CA ARG A 75 11.04 5.39 1.66
C ARG A 75 10.22 5.97 0.48
N PRO A 76 10.02 7.29 0.40
CA PRO A 76 9.26 7.90 -0.69
C PRO A 76 9.92 7.72 -2.08
N ASP A 77 11.23 7.49 -2.13
CA ASP A 77 12.00 7.13 -3.31
C ASP A 77 11.46 5.86 -4.00
N LEU A 78 11.12 4.84 -3.22
CA LEU A 78 10.55 3.61 -3.75
C LEU A 78 9.12 3.78 -4.26
N ASN A 79 8.33 4.68 -3.67
CA ASN A 79 7.02 5.03 -4.20
C ASN A 79 7.17 5.76 -5.55
N ALA A 80 8.10 6.71 -5.65
CA ALA A 80 8.39 7.43 -6.88
C ALA A 80 8.79 6.48 -8.02
N SER A 81 9.75 5.59 -7.77
CA SER A 81 10.22 4.59 -8.73
C SER A 81 9.10 3.63 -9.15
N ARG A 82 8.30 3.11 -8.21
CA ARG A 82 7.21 2.19 -8.54
C ARG A 82 6.09 2.88 -9.33
N MET A 83 5.80 4.17 -9.05
CA MET A 83 4.86 4.93 -9.86
C MET A 83 5.37 5.12 -11.28
N ALA A 84 6.67 5.36 -11.47
CA ALA A 84 7.29 5.45 -12.79
C ALA A 84 7.13 4.13 -13.57
N ASP A 85 7.36 2.98 -12.92
CA ASP A 85 7.17 1.65 -13.54
C ASP A 85 5.70 1.40 -13.90
N SER A 86 4.77 1.78 -13.01
CA SER A 86 3.33 1.66 -13.27
C SER A 86 2.90 2.54 -14.46
N ALA A 87 3.43 3.76 -14.53
CA ALA A 87 3.15 4.69 -15.62
C ALA A 87 3.65 4.14 -16.98
N ARG A 88 4.89 3.66 -17.02
CA ARG A 88 5.46 3.05 -18.25
C ARG A 88 4.62 1.89 -18.75
N ARG A 89 4.14 1.02 -17.85
CA ARG A 89 3.33 -0.16 -18.23
C ARG A 89 1.97 0.22 -18.83
N LEU A 90 1.41 1.38 -18.46
CA LEU A 90 0.14 1.89 -19.00
C LEU A 90 0.33 2.96 -20.09
N GLU A 91 1.51 3.06 -20.70
CA GLU A 91 1.83 4.06 -21.75
C GLU A 91 1.54 5.49 -21.30
N MET A 92 1.81 5.79 -20.02
CA MET A 92 1.65 7.13 -19.43
C MET A 92 3.01 7.81 -19.31
N PRO A 93 3.11 9.15 -19.42
CA PRO A 93 4.36 9.86 -19.20
C PRO A 93 4.84 9.68 -17.76
N VAL A 94 6.12 9.41 -17.60
CA VAL A 94 6.72 9.33 -16.27
C VAL A 94 6.75 10.71 -15.62
N PHE A 95 6.19 10.82 -14.40
CA PHE A 95 6.42 11.99 -13.57
C PHE A 95 7.81 11.88 -12.93
N PRO A 96 8.70 12.90 -13.01
CA PRO A 96 10.07 12.80 -12.53
C PRO A 96 10.14 12.44 -11.04
N GLU A 97 10.97 11.46 -10.67
CA GLU A 97 11.02 10.89 -9.32
C GLU A 97 11.43 11.93 -8.26
N ASP A 98 12.37 12.82 -8.59
CA ASP A 98 12.77 13.91 -7.70
C ASP A 98 11.62 14.91 -7.46
N ARG A 99 10.83 15.19 -8.49
CA ARG A 99 9.64 16.05 -8.38
C ARG A 99 8.51 15.37 -7.61
N PHE A 100 8.36 14.04 -7.74
CA PHE A 100 7.41 13.27 -6.93
C PHE A 100 7.73 13.43 -5.44
N ILE A 101 8.99 13.24 -5.06
CA ILE A 101 9.44 13.37 -3.66
C ILE A 101 9.18 14.81 -3.16
N LYS A 102 9.55 15.83 -3.93
CA LYS A 102 9.30 17.23 -3.61
C LYS A 102 7.81 17.55 -3.46
N ALA A 103 6.96 17.01 -4.32
CA ALA A 103 5.50 17.19 -4.24
C ALA A 103 4.94 16.60 -2.94
N VAL A 104 5.40 15.41 -2.55
CA VAL A 104 5.05 14.78 -1.27
C VAL A 104 5.50 15.65 -0.10
N GLU A 105 6.74 16.13 -0.09
CA GLU A 105 7.28 17.02 0.94
C GLU A 105 6.46 18.31 1.07
N GLN A 106 6.13 18.95 -0.06
CA GLN A 106 5.33 20.18 -0.07
C GLN A 106 3.92 19.96 0.51
N VAL A 107 3.25 18.88 0.11
CA VAL A 107 1.91 18.55 0.62
C VAL A 107 1.93 18.26 2.11
N VAL A 108 2.90 17.50 2.60
CA VAL A 108 3.03 17.19 4.03
C VAL A 108 3.36 18.44 4.84
N ALA A 109 4.31 19.24 4.37
CA ALA A 109 4.70 20.48 5.06
C ALA A 109 3.55 21.50 5.13
N ALA A 110 2.79 21.65 4.03
CA ALA A 110 1.65 22.56 3.97
C ALA A 110 0.43 22.08 4.81
N ASN A 111 0.37 20.77 5.12
CA ASN A 111 -0.66 20.16 5.95
C ASN A 111 -0.09 19.62 7.28
N ALA A 112 0.97 20.20 7.81
CA ALA A 112 1.65 19.72 9.01
C ALA A 112 0.73 19.65 10.24
N ASP A 113 -0.29 20.50 10.32
CA ASP A 113 -1.28 20.51 11.41
C ASP A 113 -2.24 19.27 11.35
N TYR A 114 -2.30 18.59 10.20
CA TYR A 114 -3.06 17.35 10.01
C TYR A 114 -2.21 16.09 10.24
N VAL A 115 -0.92 16.22 10.51
CA VAL A 115 -0.09 15.09 10.94
C VAL A 115 -0.42 14.77 12.39
N PRO A 116 -0.97 13.58 12.68
CA PRO A 116 -1.43 13.23 14.02
C PRO A 116 -0.31 13.33 15.07
N PRO A 117 -0.67 13.58 16.34
CA PRO A 117 0.31 13.59 17.43
C PRO A 117 1.01 12.24 17.58
N TYR A 118 2.27 12.27 18.00
CA TYR A 118 2.98 11.07 18.41
C TYR A 118 2.19 10.32 19.50
N GLY A 119 2.18 8.99 19.44
CA GLY A 119 1.47 8.14 20.39
C GLY A 119 -0.04 7.97 20.14
N SER A 120 -0.63 8.71 19.19
CA SER A 120 -2.05 8.56 18.85
C SER A 120 -2.37 7.27 18.07
N GLY A 121 -1.36 6.61 17.50
CA GLY A 121 -1.52 5.48 16.57
C GLY A 121 -2.04 5.88 15.18
N ALA A 122 -2.48 7.13 15.00
CA ALA A 122 -2.93 7.68 13.73
C ALA A 122 -1.74 8.19 12.89
N THR A 123 -1.95 8.34 11.59
CA THR A 123 -0.92 8.80 10.65
C THR A 123 -1.53 9.72 9.59
N LEU A 124 -0.72 10.51 8.90
CA LEU A 124 -1.17 11.21 7.70
C LEU A 124 -0.94 10.32 6.49
N TYR A 125 -2.01 9.82 5.87
CA TYR A 125 -1.95 9.05 4.64
C TYR A 125 -1.84 9.97 3.44
N ILE A 126 -0.91 9.68 2.54
CA ILE A 126 -0.61 10.49 1.37
C ILE A 126 -0.93 9.68 0.12
N ARG A 127 -1.69 10.27 -0.81
CA ARG A 127 -2.13 9.66 -2.06
C ARG A 127 -1.62 10.43 -3.28
N PRO A 128 -0.44 10.10 -3.81
CA PRO A 128 -0.05 10.48 -5.17
C PRO A 128 -0.84 9.65 -6.18
N TYR A 129 -1.29 10.29 -7.27
CA TYR A 129 -1.95 9.60 -8.38
C TYR A 129 -1.83 10.40 -9.67
N MET A 130 -1.96 9.71 -10.80
CA MET A 130 -1.85 10.29 -12.12
C MET A 130 -2.89 9.65 -13.04
N PHE A 131 -3.47 10.43 -13.95
CA PHE A 131 -4.54 9.97 -14.83
C PHE A 131 -4.61 10.76 -16.13
N GLY A 132 -5.14 10.13 -17.20
CA GLY A 132 -5.39 10.74 -18.50
C GLY A 132 -6.59 11.68 -18.45
N THR A 133 -6.45 12.91 -18.96
CA THR A 133 -7.44 13.99 -18.79
C THR A 133 -8.14 14.40 -20.09
N ASN A 134 -7.49 14.27 -21.24
CA ASN A 134 -8.08 14.70 -22.50
C ASN A 134 -9.14 13.71 -23.02
N PRO A 135 -10.07 14.16 -23.86
CA PRO A 135 -11.08 13.31 -24.50
C PRO A 135 -10.43 12.24 -25.39
N VAL A 136 -10.84 10.96 -25.21
CA VAL A 136 -10.34 9.82 -25.97
C VAL A 136 -11.48 8.83 -26.23
N ILE A 137 -11.94 8.69 -27.47
CA ILE A 137 -12.95 7.70 -27.86
C ILE A 137 -12.33 6.37 -28.27
N GLY A 138 -11.28 6.41 -29.10
CA GLY A 138 -10.55 5.18 -29.48
C GLY A 138 -9.68 4.67 -28.35
N VAL A 139 -9.47 3.34 -28.28
CA VAL A 139 -8.57 2.74 -27.29
C VAL A 139 -7.13 3.11 -27.63
N LYS A 140 -6.62 4.15 -27.02
CA LYS A 140 -5.25 4.66 -27.15
C LYS A 140 -4.84 5.37 -25.86
N PRO A 141 -3.53 5.57 -25.61
CA PRO A 141 -3.08 6.45 -24.54
C PRO A 141 -3.65 7.85 -24.67
N ALA A 142 -3.89 8.52 -23.56
CA ALA A 142 -4.21 9.94 -23.54
C ALA A 142 -3.00 10.78 -23.99
N ASP A 143 -3.26 12.00 -24.44
CA ASP A 143 -2.22 12.96 -24.83
C ASP A 143 -1.91 13.97 -23.71
N GLU A 144 -2.86 14.15 -22.78
CA GLU A 144 -2.74 15.03 -21.62
C GLU A 144 -3.00 14.26 -20.34
N TYR A 145 -2.26 14.60 -19.28
CA TYR A 145 -2.35 13.93 -17.98
C TYR A 145 -2.27 14.94 -16.83
N GLN A 146 -2.79 14.54 -15.68
CA GLN A 146 -2.62 15.30 -14.46
C GLN A 146 -2.01 14.40 -13.37
N PHE A 147 -0.95 14.88 -12.72
CA PHE A 147 -0.40 14.31 -11.51
C PHE A 147 -0.89 15.12 -10.31
N ARG A 148 -1.39 14.43 -9.29
CA ARG A 148 -1.86 15.04 -8.05
C ARG A 148 -1.33 14.32 -6.82
N VAL A 149 -1.19 15.06 -5.74
CA VAL A 149 -0.92 14.51 -4.41
C VAL A 149 -1.89 15.15 -3.43
N PHE A 150 -2.65 14.35 -2.71
CA PHE A 150 -3.41 14.82 -1.55
C PHE A 150 -3.05 14.00 -0.32
N ALA A 151 -3.42 14.50 0.86
CA ALA A 151 -3.23 13.80 2.12
C ALA A 151 -4.54 13.81 2.93
N THR A 152 -4.69 12.80 3.79
CA THR A 152 -5.81 12.68 4.72
C THR A 152 -5.32 12.02 6.01
N PRO A 153 -5.62 12.55 7.19
CA PRO A 153 -5.31 11.86 8.43
C PRO A 153 -6.17 10.60 8.55
N VAL A 154 -5.57 9.51 8.99
CA VAL A 154 -6.22 8.21 9.19
C VAL A 154 -5.89 7.67 10.56
N GLY A 155 -6.85 7.01 11.18
CA GLY A 155 -6.67 6.34 12.47
C GLY A 155 -5.80 5.09 12.38
N PRO A 156 -5.53 4.47 13.52
CA PRO A 156 -4.87 3.18 13.55
C PRO A 156 -5.71 2.17 12.75
N TYR A 157 -5.03 1.40 11.91
CA TYR A 157 -5.71 0.40 11.07
C TYR A 157 -6.48 -0.63 11.94
N PHE A 158 -5.90 -0.98 13.06
CA PHE A 158 -6.54 -1.86 14.05
C PHE A 158 -6.95 -1.06 15.28
N LYS A 159 -8.24 -0.85 15.47
CA LYS A 159 -8.79 -0.34 16.75
C LYS A 159 -8.70 -1.44 17.79
N GLY A 160 -7.88 -1.25 18.82
CA GLY A 160 -7.73 -2.23 19.92
C GLY A 160 -6.66 -3.30 19.72
N GLY A 161 -5.72 -3.10 18.79
CA GLY A 161 -4.62 -4.01 18.49
C GLY A 161 -4.86 -4.88 17.26
N ALA A 162 -3.77 -5.40 16.69
CA ALA A 162 -3.81 -6.24 15.49
C ALA A 162 -4.23 -7.67 15.88
N LYS A 163 -5.53 -7.97 15.81
CA LYS A 163 -6.03 -9.35 15.97
C LYS A 163 -5.87 -10.13 14.68
N PRO A 164 -5.52 -11.42 14.75
CA PRO A 164 -5.47 -12.29 13.59
C PRO A 164 -6.81 -12.39 12.87
N ILE A 165 -6.75 -12.31 11.55
CA ILE A 165 -7.91 -12.37 10.67
C ILE A 165 -8.08 -13.76 10.06
N THR A 166 -9.29 -14.03 9.55
CA THR A 166 -9.62 -15.23 8.78
C THR A 166 -9.77 -14.85 7.32
N ILE A 167 -8.99 -15.49 6.45
CA ILE A 167 -9.05 -15.27 5.01
C ILE A 167 -9.50 -16.54 4.29
N ARG A 168 -10.02 -16.40 3.07
CA ARG A 168 -10.38 -17.55 2.24
C ARG A 168 -9.52 -17.63 0.98
N VAL A 169 -9.38 -18.82 0.41
CA VAL A 169 -8.86 -19.00 -0.93
C VAL A 169 -9.91 -18.53 -1.93
N CYS A 170 -9.51 -17.67 -2.85
CA CYS A 170 -10.39 -17.03 -3.82
C CYS A 170 -10.45 -17.84 -5.13
N ASP A 171 -11.65 -18.03 -5.67
CA ASP A 171 -11.82 -18.68 -6.98
C ASP A 171 -11.65 -17.72 -8.17
N PHE A 172 -11.71 -16.42 -7.91
CA PHE A 172 -11.46 -15.40 -8.93
C PHE A 172 -9.97 -15.16 -9.10
N ASP A 173 -9.57 -14.74 -10.30
CA ASP A 173 -8.21 -14.32 -10.58
C ASP A 173 -8.02 -12.83 -10.21
N ARG A 174 -6.87 -12.51 -9.62
CA ARG A 174 -6.47 -11.11 -9.35
C ARG A 174 -5.78 -10.49 -10.55
N ALA A 175 -4.98 -11.26 -11.26
CA ALA A 175 -4.19 -10.79 -12.39
C ALA A 175 -3.92 -11.92 -13.39
N ALA A 176 -3.86 -11.59 -14.68
CA ALA A 176 -3.39 -12.49 -15.71
C ALA A 176 -1.86 -12.71 -15.59
N PRO A 177 -1.30 -13.87 -16.04
CA PRO A 177 0.12 -14.20 -15.90
C PRO A 177 1.07 -13.16 -16.51
N HIS A 178 0.68 -12.52 -17.61
CA HIS A 178 1.42 -11.46 -18.29
C HIS A 178 0.66 -10.13 -18.29
N GLY A 179 -0.21 -9.93 -17.31
CA GLY A 179 -1.09 -8.76 -17.18
C GLY A 179 -0.44 -7.59 -16.44
N THR A 180 -1.22 -6.96 -15.59
CA THR A 180 -0.88 -5.72 -14.88
C THR A 180 -0.74 -5.90 -13.37
N GLY A 181 -0.72 -7.12 -12.86
CA GLY A 181 -0.71 -7.39 -11.43
C GLY A 181 0.47 -6.78 -10.67
N HIS A 182 1.60 -6.61 -11.34
CA HIS A 182 2.83 -6.03 -10.76
C HIS A 182 2.84 -4.50 -10.67
N ILE A 183 1.85 -3.80 -11.23
CA ILE A 183 1.77 -2.34 -11.17
C ILE A 183 0.66 -1.86 -10.24
N LYS A 184 0.79 -0.62 -9.76
CA LYS A 184 -0.20 -0.01 -8.86
C LYS A 184 -1.19 0.84 -9.66
N ALA A 185 -2.14 0.15 -10.32
CA ALA A 185 -3.14 0.75 -11.19
C ALA A 185 -4.56 0.47 -10.69
N GLY A 186 -5.45 1.44 -10.81
CA GLY A 186 -6.84 1.35 -10.33
C GLY A 186 -7.60 0.14 -10.86
N LEU A 187 -7.32 -0.25 -12.11
CA LEU A 187 -7.95 -1.42 -12.75
C LEU A 187 -7.77 -2.74 -11.97
N ASN A 188 -6.60 -2.97 -11.35
CA ASN A 188 -6.34 -4.16 -10.55
C ASN A 188 -7.21 -4.21 -9.29
N TYR A 189 -7.49 -3.05 -8.71
CA TYR A 189 -8.33 -2.93 -7.51
C TYR A 189 -9.82 -3.02 -7.84
N ALA A 190 -10.25 -2.40 -8.93
CA ALA A 190 -11.62 -2.53 -9.42
C ALA A 190 -11.98 -4.00 -9.74
N MET A 191 -11.06 -4.75 -10.33
CA MET A 191 -11.22 -6.18 -10.60
C MET A 191 -11.43 -7.02 -9.32
N SER A 192 -10.84 -6.61 -8.20
CA SER A 192 -10.91 -7.32 -6.92
C SER A 192 -12.17 -6.99 -6.09
N LEU A 193 -12.98 -5.97 -6.49
CA LEU A 193 -14.12 -5.51 -5.67
C LEU A 193 -15.18 -6.58 -5.46
N HIS A 194 -15.53 -7.34 -6.49
CA HIS A 194 -16.52 -8.41 -6.34
C HIS A 194 -16.05 -9.47 -5.36
N ALA A 195 -14.82 -9.92 -5.50
CA ALA A 195 -14.24 -10.95 -4.64
C ALA A 195 -14.19 -10.56 -3.16
N ILE A 196 -13.82 -9.31 -2.85
CA ILE A 196 -13.76 -8.86 -1.45
C ILE A 196 -15.15 -8.66 -0.84
N VAL A 197 -16.11 -8.14 -1.61
CA VAL A 197 -17.49 -8.00 -1.15
C VAL A 197 -18.09 -9.36 -0.85
N ASP A 198 -17.90 -10.34 -1.73
CA ASP A 198 -18.37 -11.71 -1.55
C ASP A 198 -17.67 -12.40 -0.34
N ALA A 199 -16.37 -12.18 -0.12
CA ALA A 199 -15.66 -12.66 1.05
C ALA A 199 -16.29 -12.11 2.35
N HIS A 200 -16.51 -10.81 2.43
CA HIS A 200 -17.13 -10.16 3.60
C HIS A 200 -18.54 -10.66 3.87
N GLN A 201 -19.36 -10.88 2.83
CA GLN A 201 -20.71 -11.44 2.98
C GLN A 201 -20.70 -12.88 3.55
N GLN A 202 -19.61 -13.62 3.30
CA GLN A 202 -19.40 -14.96 3.85
C GLN A 202 -18.66 -14.97 5.19
N GLY A 203 -18.36 -13.80 5.77
CA GLY A 203 -17.72 -13.66 7.08
C GLY A 203 -16.19 -13.77 7.08
N TYR A 204 -15.55 -13.65 5.91
CA TYR A 204 -14.09 -13.61 5.76
C TYR A 204 -13.59 -12.17 5.68
N ASP A 205 -12.39 -11.90 6.20
CA ASP A 205 -11.82 -10.57 6.23
C ASP A 205 -11.12 -10.19 4.91
N GLU A 206 -10.57 -11.19 4.18
CA GLU A 206 -9.80 -10.98 2.94
C GLU A 206 -9.73 -12.27 2.10
N ASN A 207 -9.20 -12.16 0.90
CA ASN A 207 -8.97 -13.26 -0.03
C ASN A 207 -7.47 -13.57 -0.20
N MET A 208 -7.12 -14.85 -0.23
CA MET A 208 -5.86 -15.34 -0.76
C MET A 208 -6.05 -15.66 -2.24
N TYR A 209 -5.33 -14.96 -3.11
CA TYR A 209 -5.32 -15.28 -4.54
C TYR A 209 -4.21 -16.27 -4.86
N LEU A 210 -4.52 -17.22 -5.70
CA LEU A 210 -3.57 -18.16 -6.29
C LEU A 210 -3.22 -17.71 -7.72
N ASP A 211 -2.09 -18.17 -8.23
CA ASP A 211 -1.67 -17.89 -9.59
C ASP A 211 -2.75 -18.32 -10.60
N SER A 212 -3.07 -17.45 -11.53
CA SER A 212 -4.16 -17.68 -12.49
C SER A 212 -3.84 -18.73 -13.55
N ALA A 213 -2.57 -19.12 -13.72
CA ALA A 213 -2.16 -20.12 -14.69
C ALA A 213 -2.36 -21.55 -14.19
N THR A 214 -2.02 -21.85 -12.94
CA THR A 214 -2.03 -23.21 -12.40
C THR A 214 -2.87 -23.39 -11.15
N ARG A 215 -3.22 -22.30 -10.45
CA ARG A 215 -3.94 -22.29 -9.17
C ARG A 215 -3.24 -23.10 -8.07
N THR A 216 -1.92 -23.20 -8.15
CA THR A 216 -1.10 -23.97 -7.21
C THR A 216 -0.16 -23.11 -6.36
N LYS A 217 0.05 -21.85 -6.73
CA LYS A 217 1.01 -20.95 -6.07
C LYS A 217 0.28 -19.79 -5.40
N VAL A 218 0.71 -19.45 -4.19
CA VAL A 218 0.21 -18.28 -3.47
C VAL A 218 0.75 -17.02 -4.12
N GLU A 219 -0.12 -16.06 -4.40
CA GLU A 219 0.27 -14.73 -4.89
C GLU A 219 0.15 -13.68 -3.78
N GLU A 220 -0.88 -12.87 -3.80
CA GLU A 220 -1.15 -11.83 -2.81
C GLU A 220 -2.65 -11.73 -2.52
N THR A 221 -3.05 -10.79 -1.67
CA THR A 221 -4.46 -10.42 -1.46
C THR A 221 -4.87 -9.30 -2.41
N GLY A 222 -6.10 -8.79 -2.28
CA GLY A 222 -6.56 -7.61 -3.02
C GLY A 222 -5.72 -6.34 -2.77
N GLY A 223 -5.08 -6.21 -1.61
CA GLY A 223 -4.36 -5.00 -1.22
C GLY A 223 -3.05 -5.18 -0.44
N ALA A 224 -2.61 -6.41 -0.19
CA ALA A 224 -1.42 -6.69 0.62
C ALA A 224 -0.68 -7.95 0.16
N ASN A 225 0.63 -8.01 0.44
CA ASN A 225 1.46 -9.17 0.13
C ASN A 225 1.53 -10.12 1.33
N PHE A 226 1.77 -11.40 1.07
CA PHE A 226 1.99 -12.41 2.11
C PHE A 226 3.41 -12.42 2.63
N ILE A 227 3.55 -12.64 3.94
CA ILE A 227 4.74 -13.13 4.61
C ILE A 227 4.35 -14.36 5.43
N PHE A 228 5.21 -15.35 5.45
CA PHE A 228 5.05 -16.57 6.23
C PHE A 228 6.29 -16.77 7.11
N ILE A 229 6.10 -17.36 8.28
CA ILE A 229 7.18 -17.77 9.18
C ILE A 229 7.17 -19.28 9.27
N THR A 230 8.32 -19.88 9.01
CA THR A 230 8.50 -21.34 9.15
C THR A 230 8.65 -21.73 10.62
N LYS A 231 8.53 -23.04 10.92
CA LYS A 231 8.71 -23.59 12.27
C LYS A 231 10.13 -23.39 12.82
N ASP A 232 11.12 -23.23 11.93
CA ASP A 232 12.52 -22.90 12.24
C ASP A 232 12.82 -21.38 12.14
N ASN A 233 11.78 -20.53 12.19
CA ASN A 233 11.85 -19.07 12.24
C ASN A 233 12.48 -18.40 10.99
N LYS A 234 12.35 -18.96 9.81
CA LYS A 234 12.69 -18.29 8.56
C LYS A 234 11.51 -17.43 8.07
N LEU A 235 11.82 -16.31 7.44
CA LEU A 235 10.83 -15.51 6.71
C LEU A 235 10.73 -16.04 5.28
N VAL A 236 9.53 -16.42 4.85
CA VAL A 236 9.22 -16.81 3.47
C VAL A 236 8.21 -15.83 2.89
N THR A 237 8.43 -15.36 1.67
CA THR A 237 7.47 -14.51 0.98
C THR A 237 7.36 -14.88 -0.49
N PRO A 238 6.14 -14.86 -1.07
CA PRO A 238 5.94 -15.22 -2.47
C PRO A 238 6.71 -14.31 -3.42
N LYS A 239 7.27 -14.91 -4.48
CA LYS A 239 7.85 -14.24 -5.64
C LYS A 239 7.01 -14.62 -6.86
N SER A 240 6.48 -13.62 -7.54
CA SER A 240 5.73 -13.77 -8.79
C SER A 240 5.84 -12.47 -9.59
N ASP A 241 5.74 -12.56 -10.91
CA ASP A 241 5.71 -11.39 -11.80
C ASP A 241 4.33 -10.73 -11.87
N THR A 242 3.34 -11.31 -11.18
CA THR A 242 1.96 -10.80 -11.12
C THR A 242 1.61 -10.12 -9.80
N ILE A 243 2.48 -10.15 -8.80
CA ILE A 243 2.25 -9.47 -7.51
C ILE A 243 2.91 -8.10 -7.45
N LEU A 244 2.27 -7.17 -6.72
CA LEU A 244 2.81 -5.85 -6.52
C LEU A 244 4.16 -5.90 -5.76
N PRO A 245 5.23 -5.21 -6.23
CA PRO A 245 6.49 -5.11 -5.50
C PRO A 245 6.32 -4.19 -4.28
N SER A 246 5.80 -4.74 -3.18
CA SER A 246 5.48 -4.02 -1.95
C SER A 246 6.72 -3.43 -1.30
N ILE A 247 6.65 -2.14 -0.96
CA ILE A 247 7.71 -1.43 -0.23
C ILE A 247 7.81 -1.98 1.20
N THR A 248 6.68 -2.23 1.85
CA THR A 248 6.64 -2.83 3.18
C THR A 248 7.28 -4.23 3.18
N ARG A 249 6.92 -5.09 2.22
CA ARG A 249 7.52 -6.43 2.10
C ARG A 249 9.04 -6.36 1.93
N ARG A 250 9.53 -5.51 1.00
CA ARG A 250 10.97 -5.32 0.78
C ARG A 250 11.68 -4.81 2.04
N SER A 251 11.02 -3.94 2.81
CA SER A 251 11.53 -3.44 4.08
C SER A 251 11.56 -4.53 5.16
N LEU A 252 10.51 -5.36 5.25
CA LEU A 252 10.47 -6.49 6.19
C LEU A 252 11.51 -7.57 5.87
N VAL A 253 11.76 -7.85 4.58
CA VAL A 253 12.86 -8.73 4.15
C VAL A 253 14.22 -8.22 4.65
N TYR A 254 14.46 -6.91 4.54
CA TYR A 254 15.67 -6.29 5.05
C TYR A 254 15.73 -6.33 6.58
N VAL A 255 14.63 -5.98 7.26
CA VAL A 255 14.53 -6.03 8.73
C VAL A 255 14.79 -7.44 9.25
N ALA A 256 14.20 -8.45 8.64
CA ALA A 256 14.42 -9.85 9.02
C ALA A 256 15.91 -10.23 8.97
N LYS A 257 16.59 -9.86 7.89
CA LYS A 257 18.04 -10.18 7.71
C LYS A 257 18.94 -9.36 8.62
N GLU A 258 18.83 -8.05 8.53
CA GLU A 258 19.85 -7.14 9.10
C GLU A 258 19.60 -6.79 10.57
N TYR A 259 18.34 -6.81 11.02
CA TYR A 259 18.00 -6.47 12.41
C TYR A 259 17.71 -7.71 13.28
N LEU A 260 17.12 -8.75 12.69
CA LEU A 260 16.70 -9.92 13.43
C LEU A 260 17.57 -11.18 13.16
N GLY A 261 18.54 -11.09 12.23
CA GLY A 261 19.43 -12.19 11.90
C GLY A 261 18.72 -13.43 11.34
N MET A 262 17.54 -13.25 10.72
CA MET A 262 16.73 -14.34 10.19
C MET A 262 17.19 -14.76 8.80
N GLU A 263 17.06 -16.04 8.49
CA GLU A 263 17.06 -16.50 7.10
C GLU A 263 15.80 -16.03 6.38
N VAL A 264 15.95 -15.66 5.10
CA VAL A 264 14.84 -15.17 4.29
C VAL A 264 14.82 -15.85 2.93
N GLU A 265 13.67 -16.37 2.56
CA GLU A 265 13.41 -16.98 1.26
C GLU A 265 12.38 -16.14 0.48
N VAL A 266 12.80 -15.58 -0.66
CA VAL A 266 11.91 -14.91 -1.61
C VAL A 266 11.77 -15.84 -2.82
N ARG A 267 10.70 -16.63 -2.85
CA ARG A 267 10.51 -17.72 -3.81
C ARG A 267 9.04 -17.92 -4.15
N GLU A 268 8.76 -18.79 -5.10
CA GLU A 268 7.41 -19.33 -5.26
C GLU A 268 7.00 -20.07 -3.97
N VAL A 269 5.76 -19.88 -3.56
CA VAL A 269 5.16 -20.57 -2.40
C VAL A 269 4.00 -21.41 -2.91
N LEU A 270 4.10 -22.73 -2.79
CA LEU A 270 3.01 -23.62 -3.16
C LEU A 270 1.88 -23.52 -2.14
N PHE A 271 0.64 -23.55 -2.59
CA PHE A 271 -0.52 -23.51 -1.69
C PHE A 271 -0.54 -24.71 -0.73
N GLU A 272 -0.11 -25.86 -1.19
CA GLU A 272 -0.05 -27.08 -0.35
C GLU A 272 0.92 -26.98 0.84
N GLU A 273 1.93 -26.10 0.77
CA GLU A 273 2.87 -25.88 1.87
C GLU A 273 2.38 -24.88 2.92
N VAL A 274 1.28 -24.13 2.65
CA VAL A 274 0.76 -23.10 3.58
C VAL A 274 0.47 -23.69 4.97
N LYS A 275 0.02 -24.91 5.06
CA LYS A 275 -0.26 -25.65 6.31
C LYS A 275 0.98 -25.95 7.16
N GLU A 276 2.19 -25.84 6.58
CA GLU A 276 3.44 -26.14 7.26
C GLU A 276 4.04 -24.92 7.97
N PHE A 277 3.57 -23.71 7.67
CA PHE A 277 4.06 -22.49 8.29
C PHE A 277 3.54 -22.33 9.72
N ALA A 278 4.34 -21.69 10.56
CA ALA A 278 3.99 -21.39 11.97
C ALA A 278 3.17 -20.11 12.10
N GLU A 279 3.48 -19.10 11.28
CA GLU A 279 2.78 -17.80 11.30
C GLU A 279 2.54 -17.30 9.86
N CYS A 280 1.50 -16.48 9.72
CA CYS A 280 1.19 -15.80 8.47
C CYS A 280 0.83 -14.34 8.74
N GLY A 281 1.25 -13.45 7.86
CA GLY A 281 0.89 -12.04 7.89
C GLY A 281 0.68 -11.46 6.50
N LEU A 282 -0.17 -10.44 6.44
CA LEU A 282 -0.38 -9.59 5.26
C LEU A 282 0.36 -8.28 5.46
N CYS A 283 1.26 -7.92 4.56
CA CYS A 283 2.06 -6.70 4.71
C CYS A 283 1.73 -5.64 3.67
N GLY A 284 1.61 -4.39 4.13
CA GLY A 284 1.27 -3.24 3.30
C GLY A 284 1.38 -1.91 4.05
N THR A 285 1.28 -0.80 3.34
CA THR A 285 1.43 0.55 3.93
C THR A 285 0.36 0.84 5.00
N ALA A 286 -0.87 0.37 4.79
CA ALA A 286 -1.98 0.72 5.68
C ALA A 286 -1.82 0.13 7.09
N ALA A 287 -1.58 -1.18 7.19
CA ALA A 287 -1.54 -1.93 8.45
C ALA A 287 -0.12 -2.27 8.93
N VAL A 288 0.91 -2.06 8.10
CA VAL A 288 2.27 -2.61 8.25
C VAL A 288 2.24 -4.14 8.15
N ILE A 289 1.71 -4.84 9.15
CA ILE A 289 1.41 -6.27 9.10
C ILE A 289 0.04 -6.52 9.73
N SER A 290 -0.85 -7.20 9.00
CA SER A 290 -2.07 -7.80 9.54
C SER A 290 -1.81 -9.28 9.77
N PRO A 291 -1.88 -9.79 11.02
CA PRO A 291 -1.69 -11.21 11.27
C PRO A 291 -2.86 -12.02 10.70
N VAL A 292 -2.55 -13.19 10.15
CA VAL A 292 -3.54 -14.16 9.68
C VAL A 292 -3.49 -15.39 10.58
N GLY A 293 -4.59 -15.72 11.22
CA GLY A 293 -4.69 -16.89 12.09
C GLY A 293 -5.22 -18.13 11.36
N LYS A 294 -5.99 -17.93 10.31
CA LYS A 294 -6.63 -19.02 9.57
C LYS A 294 -6.85 -18.70 8.08
N VAL A 295 -6.60 -19.69 7.24
CA VAL A 295 -6.99 -19.70 5.82
C VAL A 295 -8.05 -20.77 5.63
N VAL A 296 -9.12 -20.46 4.88
CA VAL A 296 -10.19 -21.43 4.56
C VAL A 296 -10.20 -21.71 3.06
N ASP A 297 -10.00 -22.95 2.70
CA ASP A 297 -10.06 -23.45 1.33
C ASP A 297 -11.32 -24.32 1.16
N HIS A 298 -12.38 -23.79 0.57
CA HIS A 298 -13.65 -24.52 0.31
C HIS A 298 -14.15 -25.30 1.53
N GLY A 299 -14.14 -24.62 2.70
CA GLY A 299 -14.58 -25.22 3.96
C GLY A 299 -13.50 -26.01 4.71
N LYS A 300 -12.30 -26.22 4.11
CA LYS A 300 -11.16 -26.81 4.81
C LYS A 300 -10.36 -25.70 5.49
N GLU A 301 -10.20 -25.81 6.80
CA GLU A 301 -9.46 -24.84 7.59
C GLU A 301 -7.98 -25.19 7.65
N ILE A 302 -7.13 -24.21 7.40
CA ILE A 302 -5.68 -24.23 7.65
C ILE A 302 -5.43 -23.22 8.77
N CYS A 303 -5.23 -23.72 10.00
CA CYS A 303 -4.97 -22.89 11.17
C CYS A 303 -3.46 -22.79 11.41
N PHE A 304 -2.96 -21.56 11.58
CA PHE A 304 -1.56 -21.35 11.93
C PHE A 304 -1.35 -21.58 13.44
N PRO A 305 -0.22 -22.19 13.86
CA PRO A 305 0.11 -22.38 15.26
C PRO A 305 0.10 -21.11 16.11
N SER A 306 0.32 -19.92 15.52
CA SER A 306 0.21 -18.63 16.18
C SER A 306 -1.21 -18.29 16.69
N GLY A 307 -2.23 -18.97 16.16
CA GLY A 307 -3.61 -18.86 16.65
C GLY A 307 -4.36 -17.61 16.21
N MET A 308 -5.52 -17.38 16.89
CA MET A 308 -6.48 -16.32 16.57
C MET A 308 -6.55 -15.20 17.62
N GLU A 309 -5.76 -15.27 18.69
CA GLU A 309 -5.87 -14.32 19.81
C GLU A 309 -4.95 -13.10 19.61
N GLU A 310 -3.73 -13.32 19.19
CA GLU A 310 -2.72 -12.27 19.02
C GLU A 310 -1.76 -12.58 17.85
N MET A 311 -1.03 -11.56 17.44
CA MET A 311 -0.01 -11.69 16.39
C MET A 311 1.07 -12.68 16.81
N GLY A 312 1.46 -13.57 15.89
CA GLY A 312 2.55 -14.52 16.15
C GLY A 312 3.84 -13.82 16.58
N PRO A 313 4.65 -14.47 17.46
CA PRO A 313 5.77 -13.82 18.14
C PRO A 313 6.85 -13.32 17.17
N VAL A 314 7.12 -14.02 16.08
CA VAL A 314 8.11 -13.60 15.08
C VAL A 314 7.55 -12.47 14.20
N THR A 315 6.31 -12.59 13.76
CA THR A 315 5.60 -11.54 13.03
C THR A 315 5.54 -10.26 13.85
N LYS A 316 5.29 -10.37 15.18
CA LYS A 316 5.30 -9.23 16.09
C LYS A 316 6.67 -8.55 16.18
N LYS A 317 7.76 -9.30 16.24
CA LYS A 317 9.12 -8.72 16.22
C LYS A 317 9.38 -7.95 14.93
N LEU A 318 8.97 -8.48 13.79
CA LEU A 318 9.06 -7.81 12.50
C LEU A 318 8.24 -6.52 12.48
N TYR A 319 7.01 -6.55 12.97
CA TYR A 319 6.12 -5.40 13.09
C TYR A 319 6.72 -4.32 14.00
N ASP A 320 7.12 -4.68 15.22
CA ASP A 320 7.67 -3.75 16.21
C ASP A 320 8.98 -3.11 15.71
N THR A 321 9.84 -3.88 15.04
CA THR A 321 11.10 -3.36 14.49
C THR A 321 10.85 -2.38 13.35
N LEU A 322 9.97 -2.72 12.40
CA LEU A 322 9.69 -1.82 11.26
C LEU A 322 8.97 -0.55 11.72
N THR A 323 7.98 -0.65 12.61
CA THR A 323 7.31 0.52 13.17
C THR A 323 8.23 1.37 14.03
N GLY A 324 9.13 0.74 14.79
CA GLY A 324 10.19 1.43 15.55
C GLY A 324 11.12 2.24 14.63
N ILE A 325 11.47 1.71 13.45
CA ILE A 325 12.22 2.44 12.43
C ILE A 325 11.40 3.63 11.88
N GLN A 326 10.14 3.42 11.55
CA GLN A 326 9.25 4.45 11.00
C GLN A 326 9.02 5.61 11.98
N MET A 327 8.98 5.31 13.29
CA MET A 327 8.76 6.29 14.35
C MET A 327 10.06 6.89 14.92
N GLY A 328 11.22 6.46 14.44
CA GLY A 328 12.51 6.98 14.88
C GLY A 328 13.08 6.37 16.16
N HIS A 329 12.46 5.32 16.72
CA HIS A 329 12.95 4.62 17.93
C HIS A 329 14.09 3.67 17.62
N ILE A 330 14.14 3.15 16.41
CA ILE A 330 15.19 2.26 15.93
C ILE A 330 15.90 2.97 14.79
N LYS A 331 17.22 2.98 14.80
CA LYS A 331 18.03 3.60 13.76
C LYS A 331 17.68 3.01 12.40
N ALA A 332 17.22 3.87 11.49
CA ALA A 332 16.92 3.47 10.11
C ALA A 332 18.20 3.25 9.29
N PRO A 333 18.17 2.42 8.25
CA PRO A 333 19.16 2.48 7.19
C PRO A 333 19.17 3.85 6.53
N GLU A 334 20.33 4.22 5.96
CA GLU A 334 20.45 5.47 5.22
C GLU A 334 19.37 5.59 4.14
N SER A 335 18.83 6.78 3.93
CA SER A 335 17.77 7.13 2.97
C SER A 335 16.35 6.58 3.27
N TRP A 336 16.13 5.72 4.28
CA TRP A 336 14.80 5.20 4.54
C TRP A 336 13.84 6.22 5.15
N ILE A 337 14.38 7.14 5.94
CA ILE A 337 13.60 8.19 6.60
C ILE A 337 13.92 9.52 5.94
N LYS A 338 12.88 10.21 5.48
CA LYS A 338 12.98 11.57 4.96
C LYS A 338 12.33 12.53 5.95
N VAL A 339 13.13 13.37 6.55
CA VAL A 339 12.65 14.43 7.45
C VAL A 339 12.09 15.57 6.61
N ILE A 340 10.87 16.02 6.93
CA ILE A 340 10.15 17.09 6.22
C ILE A 340 10.11 18.37 7.05
N LYS A 341 9.89 18.25 8.36
CA LYS A 341 9.79 19.40 9.30
C LYS A 341 10.22 18.98 10.71
#